data_414a5306f8154ab44d870640b48debd5
#
_entry.id   414a5306f8154ab44d870640b48debd5
#
_cell.length_a   1.000
_cell.length_b   1.000
_cell.length_c   1.000
_cell.angle_alpha   90.00
_cell.angle_beta   90.00
_cell.angle_gamma   90.00
#
_symmetry.space_group_name_H-M   'P 1'
#
loop_
_entity.id
_entity.type
_entity.pdbx_description
1 polymer ?
#
loop_
_entity_poly.entity_id
_entity_poly.type
_entity_poly.pdbx_seq_one_letter_code
_entity_poly.pdbx_strand_id
1 'polypeptide(L)'
;MELRTIRYFLAVAEQESFSAAANNVLFVTQPTLSRQMQELEEELGVQLFVRSNKKTTLTEEGLRFKKRAQEIMELVGHTEKEFAEASKEEIVGDVYIGGGETKAFSFIAAACKRMQAKHPKIRMHITSGNAQDVTEKLDQGLLDFGLLVEPVDKSKYEFVELPAKDTWGLLVRKDHPLAKKGFVTIRDLENVPLLASRQTMMMREFSGLLGRDLHSLNVIATYNLIYNASVFVEQGLGAAFCLEGLLNTGGKSKLTFVPFTPLRTSGLVVVWKKSPVFSKPAAAFLHSLKQELGME
;
A
#
# COMPACT_ATOMS: atom_id res chain seq x y z
N MET A 1 -14.48 16.35 -20.19
CA MET A 1 -13.03 16.09 -19.89
C MET A 1 -12.54 14.90 -20.70
N GLU A 2 -11.48 15.03 -21.46
CA GLU A 2 -10.88 13.98 -22.28
C GLU A 2 -9.59 13.44 -21.65
N LEU A 3 -9.22 12.18 -21.91
CA LEU A 3 -7.96 11.58 -21.42
C LEU A 3 -6.73 12.37 -21.86
N ARG A 4 -6.75 12.94 -23.06
CA ARG A 4 -5.69 13.80 -23.56
C ARG A 4 -5.51 15.03 -22.68
N THR A 5 -6.59 15.66 -22.25
CA THR A 5 -6.56 16.84 -21.36
C THR A 5 -5.98 16.50 -20.00
N ILE A 6 -6.28 15.30 -19.47
CA ILE A 6 -5.68 14.79 -18.22
C ILE A 6 -4.16 14.61 -18.39
N ARG A 7 -3.69 14.02 -19.50
CA ARG A 7 -2.26 13.90 -19.82
C ARG A 7 -1.58 15.27 -19.89
N TYR A 8 -2.22 16.25 -20.51
CA TYR A 8 -1.71 17.61 -20.60
C TYR A 8 -1.57 18.26 -19.21
N PHE A 9 -2.59 18.13 -18.37
CA PHE A 9 -2.53 18.62 -16.99
C PHE A 9 -1.37 18.01 -16.22
N LEU A 10 -1.21 16.67 -16.26
CA LEU A 10 -0.13 15.98 -15.56
C LEU A 10 1.25 16.42 -16.05
N ALA A 11 1.43 16.61 -17.36
CA ALA A 11 2.68 17.09 -17.92
C ALA A 11 3.03 18.51 -17.45
N VAL A 12 2.05 19.44 -17.40
CA VAL A 12 2.27 20.80 -16.86
C VAL A 12 2.60 20.75 -15.37
N ALA A 13 1.88 19.90 -14.61
CA ALA A 13 2.08 19.73 -13.16
C ALA A 13 3.44 19.13 -12.81
N GLU A 14 4.03 18.34 -13.70
CA GLU A 14 5.36 17.73 -13.52
C GLU A 14 6.49 18.68 -13.96
N GLN A 15 6.32 19.34 -15.09
CA GLN A 15 7.32 20.28 -15.62
C GLN A 15 7.30 21.65 -14.94
N GLU A 16 6.26 21.95 -14.16
CA GLU A 16 6.03 23.24 -13.49
C GLU A 16 6.17 24.45 -14.44
N SER A 17 5.96 24.20 -15.75
CA SER A 17 6.09 25.16 -16.83
C SER A 17 5.26 24.74 -18.05
N PHE A 18 4.38 25.60 -18.50
CA PHE A 18 3.61 25.39 -19.73
C PHE A 18 4.49 25.23 -20.97
N SER A 19 5.53 26.07 -21.08
CA SER A 19 6.44 26.01 -22.23
C SER A 19 7.29 24.73 -22.22
N ALA A 20 7.80 24.32 -21.07
CA ALA A 20 8.56 23.08 -20.95
C ALA A 20 7.68 21.85 -21.22
N ALA A 21 6.48 21.79 -20.66
CA ALA A 21 5.54 20.72 -20.93
C ALA A 21 5.15 20.62 -22.42
N ALA A 22 4.88 21.77 -23.04
CA ALA A 22 4.51 21.83 -24.44
C ALA A 22 5.64 21.35 -25.37
N ASN A 23 6.86 21.85 -25.17
CA ASN A 23 7.99 21.61 -26.06
C ASN A 23 8.69 20.26 -25.83
N ASN A 24 8.87 19.86 -24.56
CA ASN A 24 9.73 18.72 -24.20
C ASN A 24 8.96 17.42 -23.98
N VAL A 25 7.65 17.50 -23.67
CA VAL A 25 6.86 16.32 -23.30
C VAL A 25 5.73 16.07 -24.29
N LEU A 26 4.95 17.11 -24.63
CA LEU A 26 3.71 16.96 -25.37
C LEU A 26 3.84 17.22 -26.88
N PHE A 27 4.90 17.91 -27.28
CA PHE A 27 5.16 18.32 -28.68
C PHE A 27 3.97 19.07 -29.30
N VAL A 28 3.42 20.02 -28.55
CA VAL A 28 2.33 20.91 -28.96
C VAL A 28 2.76 22.36 -28.77
N THR A 29 1.99 23.31 -29.35
CA THR A 29 2.27 24.72 -29.11
C THR A 29 1.80 25.14 -27.71
N GLN A 30 2.59 26.00 -27.04
CA GLN A 30 2.24 26.49 -25.70
C GLN A 30 0.87 27.19 -25.65
N PRO A 31 0.43 28.01 -26.65
CA PRO A 31 -0.92 28.54 -26.66
C PRO A 31 -2.01 27.48 -26.69
N THR A 32 -1.82 26.39 -27.46
CA THR A 32 -2.76 25.27 -27.49
C THR A 32 -2.89 24.61 -26.12
N LEU A 33 -1.74 24.33 -25.48
CA LEU A 33 -1.72 23.73 -24.14
C LEU A 33 -2.38 24.66 -23.10
N SER A 34 -2.08 25.97 -23.16
CA SER A 34 -2.67 26.96 -22.24
C SER A 34 -4.17 27.04 -22.37
N ARG A 35 -4.68 27.01 -23.60
CA ARG A 35 -6.13 27.02 -23.89
C ARG A 35 -6.81 25.76 -23.38
N GLN A 36 -6.23 24.58 -23.61
CA GLN A 36 -6.78 23.29 -23.13
C GLN A 36 -6.84 23.23 -21.59
N MET A 37 -5.87 23.81 -20.90
CA MET A 37 -5.89 23.88 -19.43
C MET A 37 -6.94 24.89 -18.93
N GLN A 38 -7.12 26.00 -19.61
CA GLN A 38 -8.18 26.95 -19.28
C GLN A 38 -9.56 26.32 -19.49
N GLU A 39 -9.79 25.64 -20.62
CA GLU A 39 -11.05 24.91 -20.89
C GLU A 39 -11.32 23.84 -19.81
N LEU A 40 -10.28 23.15 -19.31
CA LEU A 40 -10.39 22.19 -18.21
C LEU A 40 -10.79 22.90 -16.88
N GLU A 41 -10.14 24.02 -16.56
CA GLU A 41 -10.46 24.81 -15.37
C GLU A 41 -11.89 25.36 -15.41
N GLU A 42 -12.35 25.83 -16.59
CA GLU A 42 -13.73 26.27 -16.82
C GLU A 42 -14.74 25.11 -16.66
N GLU A 43 -14.44 23.93 -17.24
CA GLU A 43 -15.29 22.74 -17.13
C GLU A 43 -15.44 22.28 -15.66
N LEU A 44 -14.35 22.33 -14.87
CA LEU A 44 -14.35 21.94 -13.47
C LEU A 44 -14.84 23.04 -12.52
N GLY A 45 -14.94 24.29 -13.01
CA GLY A 45 -15.35 25.46 -12.22
C GLY A 45 -14.33 25.89 -11.17
N VAL A 46 -13.07 25.47 -11.28
CA VAL A 46 -11.99 25.76 -10.32
C VAL A 46 -10.67 26.03 -11.03
N GLN A 47 -9.81 26.82 -10.41
CA GLN A 47 -8.44 27.00 -10.89
C GLN A 47 -7.55 25.86 -10.38
N LEU A 48 -6.78 25.26 -11.30
CA LEU A 48 -5.85 24.19 -10.99
C LEU A 48 -4.41 24.67 -10.88
N PHE A 49 -4.09 25.82 -11.54
CA PHE A 49 -2.75 26.36 -11.60
C PHE A 49 -2.68 27.79 -11.07
N VAL A 50 -1.59 28.08 -10.35
CA VAL A 50 -1.14 29.43 -10.04
C VAL A 50 0.02 29.74 -11.01
N ARG A 51 -0.20 30.74 -11.87
CA ARG A 51 0.82 31.17 -12.87
C ARG A 51 1.63 32.31 -12.29
N SER A 52 2.94 32.16 -12.28
CA SER A 52 3.88 33.25 -11.97
C SER A 52 4.93 33.38 -13.10
N ASN A 53 5.65 34.51 -13.11
CA ASN A 53 6.69 34.75 -14.13
C ASN A 53 7.87 33.78 -14.05
N LYS A 54 8.03 33.04 -12.95
CA LYS A 54 9.15 32.12 -12.73
C LYS A 54 8.75 30.65 -12.76
N LYS A 55 7.52 30.32 -12.36
CA LYS A 55 7.10 28.93 -12.15
C LYS A 55 5.58 28.83 -12.19
N THR A 56 5.08 27.70 -12.69
CA THR A 56 3.67 27.30 -12.55
C THR A 56 3.56 26.32 -11.39
N THR A 57 2.69 26.61 -10.43
CA THR A 57 2.43 25.71 -9.28
C THR A 57 0.97 25.28 -9.27
N LEU A 58 0.66 24.19 -8.58
CA LEU A 58 -0.72 23.74 -8.41
C LEU A 58 -1.41 24.51 -7.27
N THR A 59 -2.70 24.77 -7.43
CA THR A 59 -3.61 25.17 -6.33
C THR A 59 -3.87 23.96 -5.42
N GLU A 60 -4.65 24.13 -4.36
CA GLU A 60 -5.11 23.01 -3.53
C GLU A 60 -6.02 22.07 -4.35
N GLU A 61 -6.92 22.63 -5.15
CA GLU A 61 -7.76 21.91 -6.11
C GLU A 61 -6.91 21.19 -7.17
N GLY A 62 -5.86 21.85 -7.67
CA GLY A 62 -4.91 21.26 -8.60
C GLY A 62 -4.16 20.07 -8.01
N LEU A 63 -3.79 20.12 -6.72
CA LEU A 63 -3.18 18.98 -6.02
C LEU A 63 -4.15 17.81 -5.87
N ARG A 64 -5.41 18.09 -5.52
CA ARG A 64 -6.46 17.06 -5.45
C ARG A 64 -6.72 16.45 -6.82
N PHE A 65 -6.82 17.30 -7.85
CA PHE A 65 -7.02 16.84 -9.22
C PHE A 65 -5.83 16.01 -9.71
N LYS A 66 -4.58 16.39 -9.39
CA LYS A 66 -3.38 15.63 -9.74
C LYS A 66 -3.45 14.19 -9.26
N LYS A 67 -3.86 13.98 -8.00
CA LYS A 67 -4.02 12.62 -7.44
C LYS A 67 -5.03 11.82 -8.29
N ARG A 68 -6.21 12.39 -8.57
CA ARG A 68 -7.27 11.71 -9.35
C ARG A 68 -6.85 11.49 -10.81
N ALA A 69 -6.19 12.47 -11.41
CA ALA A 69 -5.67 12.36 -12.76
C ALA A 69 -4.66 11.20 -12.91
N GLN A 70 -3.78 11.02 -11.93
CA GLN A 70 -2.83 9.91 -11.88
C GLN A 70 -3.54 8.56 -11.76
N GLU A 71 -4.52 8.43 -10.85
CA GLU A 71 -5.33 7.22 -10.67
C GLU A 71 -6.07 6.85 -11.97
N ILE A 72 -6.69 7.83 -12.64
CA ILE A 72 -7.37 7.62 -13.94
C ILE A 72 -6.39 7.12 -15.01
N MET A 73 -5.23 7.76 -15.14
CA MET A 73 -4.24 7.37 -16.15
C MET A 73 -3.61 6.01 -15.87
N GLU A 74 -3.42 5.64 -14.61
CA GLU A 74 -2.98 4.31 -14.21
C GLU A 74 -4.00 3.25 -14.59
N LEU A 75 -5.29 3.48 -14.30
CA LEU A 75 -6.38 2.57 -14.67
C LEU A 75 -6.53 2.42 -16.19
N VAL A 76 -6.40 3.53 -16.94
CA VAL A 76 -6.38 3.49 -18.42
C VAL A 76 -5.23 2.61 -18.91
N GLY A 77 -4.02 2.79 -18.37
CA GLY A 77 -2.85 1.97 -18.73
C GLY A 77 -3.04 0.48 -18.42
N HIS A 78 -3.69 0.12 -17.30
CA HIS A 78 -4.03 -1.26 -16.97
C HIS A 78 -5.03 -1.82 -17.98
N THR A 79 -6.09 -1.07 -18.29
CA THR A 79 -7.13 -1.48 -19.25
C THR A 79 -6.55 -1.70 -20.65
N GLU A 80 -5.75 -0.75 -21.15
CA GLU A 80 -5.12 -0.85 -22.49
C GLU A 80 -4.24 -2.13 -22.57
N LYS A 81 -3.45 -2.43 -21.54
CA LYS A 81 -2.62 -3.65 -21.50
C LYS A 81 -3.45 -4.92 -21.45
N GLU A 82 -4.47 -4.97 -20.59
CA GLU A 82 -5.35 -6.13 -20.44
C GLU A 82 -5.97 -6.53 -21.79
N PHE A 83 -6.55 -5.56 -22.52
CA PHE A 83 -7.20 -5.83 -23.79
C PHE A 83 -6.19 -6.08 -24.93
N ALA A 84 -5.01 -5.48 -24.93
CA ALA A 84 -3.96 -5.80 -25.89
C ALA A 84 -3.46 -7.25 -25.76
N GLU A 85 -3.60 -7.85 -24.60
CA GLU A 85 -3.14 -9.21 -24.30
C GLU A 85 -4.27 -10.26 -24.31
N ALA A 86 -5.54 -9.82 -24.24
CA ALA A 86 -6.71 -10.70 -24.15
C ALA A 86 -6.87 -11.66 -25.35
N SER A 87 -6.43 -11.26 -26.55
CA SER A 87 -6.52 -12.05 -27.79
C SER A 87 -5.45 -13.14 -27.93
N LYS A 88 -4.44 -13.17 -27.04
CA LYS A 88 -3.37 -14.17 -27.10
C LYS A 88 -3.84 -15.51 -26.55
N GLU A 89 -3.44 -16.61 -27.20
CA GLU A 89 -3.72 -17.98 -26.71
C GLU A 89 -2.97 -18.26 -25.39
N GLU A 90 -1.76 -17.78 -25.28
CA GLU A 90 -0.92 -17.88 -24.08
C GLU A 90 -1.37 -16.85 -23.02
N ILE A 91 -1.46 -17.28 -21.77
CA ILE A 91 -1.76 -16.37 -20.66
C ILE A 91 -0.54 -15.50 -20.39
N VAL A 92 -0.66 -14.22 -20.71
CA VAL A 92 0.37 -13.18 -20.54
C VAL A 92 -0.27 -11.97 -19.88
N GLY A 93 0.53 -11.10 -19.28
CA GLY A 93 0.05 -9.82 -18.72
C GLY A 93 0.47 -9.60 -17.29
N ASP A 94 -0.27 -8.75 -16.62
CA ASP A 94 0.10 -8.22 -15.32
C ASP A 94 -0.90 -8.68 -14.23
N VAL A 95 -0.41 -8.88 -13.00
CA VAL A 95 -1.23 -9.10 -11.80
C VAL A 95 -0.78 -8.09 -10.74
N TYR A 96 -1.71 -7.35 -10.18
CA TYR A 96 -1.46 -6.27 -9.22
C TYR A 96 -1.89 -6.70 -7.82
N ILE A 97 -0.92 -6.80 -6.90
CA ILE A 97 -1.14 -7.33 -5.55
C ILE A 97 -0.67 -6.29 -4.53
N GLY A 98 -1.57 -5.89 -3.63
CA GLY A 98 -1.26 -5.01 -2.51
C GLY A 98 -1.17 -5.76 -1.19
N GLY A 99 -0.50 -5.17 -0.19
CA GLY A 99 -0.58 -5.72 1.16
C GLY A 99 0.31 -5.05 2.18
N GLY A 100 -0.02 -5.29 3.45
CA GLY A 100 0.83 -4.93 4.58
C GLY A 100 2.11 -5.77 4.62
N GLU A 101 3.09 -5.27 5.37
CA GLU A 101 4.29 -6.06 5.66
C GLU A 101 3.93 -7.20 6.61
N THR A 102 4.08 -8.44 6.15
CA THR A 102 3.86 -9.67 6.94
C THR A 102 4.66 -10.83 6.36
N LYS A 103 5.07 -11.76 7.20
CA LYS A 103 5.67 -13.03 6.76
C LYS A 103 4.73 -13.85 5.87
N ALA A 104 3.42 -13.67 6.00
CA ALA A 104 2.42 -14.38 5.21
C ALA A 104 2.46 -14.02 3.72
N PHE A 105 3.19 -12.98 3.31
CA PHE A 105 3.51 -12.78 1.89
C PHE A 105 4.22 -13.99 1.27
N SER A 106 4.77 -14.90 2.08
CA SER A 106 5.32 -16.18 1.60
C SER A 106 4.29 -17.03 0.84
N PHE A 107 2.99 -17.00 1.23
CA PHE A 107 1.91 -17.69 0.50
C PHE A 107 1.67 -17.05 -0.87
N ILE A 108 1.67 -15.72 -0.93
CA ILE A 108 1.58 -14.97 -2.19
C ILE A 108 2.75 -15.31 -3.09
N ALA A 109 3.99 -15.29 -2.55
CA ALA A 109 5.19 -15.60 -3.30
C ALA A 109 5.20 -17.06 -3.82
N ALA A 110 4.71 -18.02 -3.02
CA ALA A 110 4.58 -19.42 -3.42
C ALA A 110 3.54 -19.57 -4.55
N ALA A 111 2.38 -18.94 -4.44
CA ALA A 111 1.37 -18.91 -5.49
C ALA A 111 1.90 -18.27 -6.79
N CYS A 112 2.60 -17.12 -6.68
CA CYS A 112 3.26 -16.48 -7.81
C CYS A 112 4.31 -17.40 -8.48
N LYS A 113 5.13 -18.08 -7.69
CA LYS A 113 6.14 -19.03 -8.20
C LYS A 113 5.45 -20.18 -8.96
N ARG A 114 4.37 -20.74 -8.41
CA ARG A 114 3.57 -21.80 -9.06
C ARG A 114 2.95 -21.32 -10.37
N MET A 115 2.35 -20.15 -10.35
CA MET A 115 1.75 -19.51 -11.53
C MET A 115 2.81 -19.27 -12.62
N GLN A 116 3.94 -18.66 -12.26
CA GLN A 116 4.99 -18.31 -13.20
C GLN A 116 5.68 -19.52 -13.82
N ALA A 117 5.71 -20.66 -13.12
CA ALA A 117 6.21 -21.93 -13.69
C ALA A 117 5.36 -22.41 -14.87
N LYS A 118 4.03 -22.12 -14.86
CA LYS A 118 3.10 -22.47 -15.94
C LYS A 118 2.95 -21.36 -16.99
N HIS A 119 3.06 -20.11 -16.54
CA HIS A 119 2.82 -18.91 -17.36
C HIS A 119 3.98 -17.90 -17.17
N PRO A 120 5.17 -18.17 -17.74
CA PRO A 120 6.40 -17.41 -17.46
C PRO A 120 6.36 -15.95 -17.92
N LYS A 121 5.39 -15.56 -18.76
CA LYS A 121 5.24 -14.19 -19.25
C LYS A 121 4.29 -13.34 -18.41
N ILE A 122 3.74 -13.89 -17.31
CA ILE A 122 2.98 -13.08 -16.35
C ILE A 122 3.96 -12.31 -15.47
N ARG A 123 3.68 -11.02 -15.27
CA ARG A 123 4.42 -10.13 -14.36
C ARG A 123 3.57 -9.83 -13.13
N MET A 124 4.21 -9.80 -11.97
CA MET A 124 3.57 -9.42 -10.72
C MET A 124 4.04 -8.04 -10.30
N HIS A 125 3.08 -7.19 -9.92
CA HIS A 125 3.33 -5.84 -9.39
C HIS A 125 2.93 -5.83 -7.92
N ILE A 126 3.93 -5.68 -7.03
CA ILE A 126 3.71 -5.72 -5.58
C ILE A 126 3.71 -4.30 -5.03
N THR A 127 2.65 -3.93 -4.34
CA THR A 127 2.52 -2.63 -3.67
C THR A 127 2.40 -2.85 -2.16
N SER A 128 3.35 -2.29 -1.40
CA SER A 128 3.26 -2.30 0.06
C SER A 128 2.47 -1.09 0.57
N GLY A 129 1.56 -1.33 1.49
CA GLY A 129 0.73 -0.29 2.11
C GLY A 129 -0.02 -0.84 3.32
N ASN A 130 -0.63 0.04 4.11
CA ASN A 130 -1.53 -0.38 5.18
C ASN A 130 -2.89 -0.86 4.60
N ALA A 131 -3.77 -1.37 5.46
CA ALA A 131 -5.07 -1.88 5.00
C ALA A 131 -5.91 -0.83 4.25
N GLN A 132 -5.87 0.43 4.68
CA GLN A 132 -6.59 1.51 4.02
C GLN A 132 -6.04 1.79 2.62
N ASP A 133 -4.71 1.89 2.49
CA ASP A 133 -4.04 2.13 1.20
C ASP A 133 -4.38 1.01 0.19
N VAL A 134 -4.40 -0.24 0.67
CA VAL A 134 -4.68 -1.43 -0.15
C VAL A 134 -6.16 -1.48 -0.55
N THR A 135 -7.08 -1.28 0.38
CA THR A 135 -8.53 -1.32 0.09
C THR A 135 -8.96 -0.16 -0.80
N GLU A 136 -8.40 1.05 -0.62
CA GLU A 136 -8.65 2.19 -1.52
C GLU A 136 -8.25 1.84 -2.97
N LYS A 137 -7.08 1.24 -3.18
CA LYS A 137 -6.61 0.84 -4.51
C LYS A 137 -7.41 -0.34 -5.10
N LEU A 138 -7.83 -1.30 -4.26
CA LEU A 138 -8.76 -2.35 -4.69
C LEU A 138 -10.09 -1.77 -5.16
N ASP A 139 -10.68 -0.84 -4.39
CA ASP A 139 -11.94 -0.18 -4.74
C ASP A 139 -11.83 0.63 -6.04
N GLN A 140 -10.67 1.20 -6.33
CA GLN A 140 -10.36 1.92 -7.56
C GLN A 140 -10.06 0.99 -8.76
N GLY A 141 -9.85 -0.32 -8.54
CA GLY A 141 -9.45 -1.26 -9.60
C GLY A 141 -7.97 -1.19 -9.99
N LEU A 142 -7.13 -0.56 -9.14
CA LEU A 142 -5.68 -0.49 -9.31
C LEU A 142 -4.94 -1.70 -8.74
N LEU A 143 -5.63 -2.53 -7.96
CA LEU A 143 -5.15 -3.82 -7.48
C LEU A 143 -6.18 -4.89 -7.80
N ASP A 144 -5.70 -6.09 -8.12
CA ASP A 144 -6.52 -7.29 -8.28
C ASP A 144 -6.76 -7.96 -6.92
N PHE A 145 -5.72 -8.00 -6.08
CA PHE A 145 -5.72 -8.68 -4.79
C PHE A 145 -5.08 -7.84 -3.69
N GLY A 146 -5.57 -8.02 -2.46
CA GLY A 146 -5.00 -7.42 -1.27
C GLY A 146 -4.75 -8.43 -0.17
N LEU A 147 -3.53 -8.47 0.40
CA LEU A 147 -3.24 -9.19 1.63
C LEU A 147 -3.42 -8.27 2.83
N LEU A 148 -4.38 -8.58 3.68
CA LEU A 148 -4.74 -7.74 4.82
C LEU A 148 -4.52 -8.47 6.15
N VAL A 149 -4.05 -7.73 7.14
CA VAL A 149 -3.90 -8.20 8.54
C VAL A 149 -5.17 -7.84 9.29
N GLU A 150 -5.84 -8.84 9.87
CA GLU A 150 -7.08 -8.64 10.61
C GLU A 150 -6.86 -7.92 11.96
N PRO A 151 -7.87 -7.20 12.46
CA PRO A 151 -9.23 -7.08 11.94
C PRO A 151 -9.37 -6.08 10.79
N VAL A 152 -10.17 -6.42 9.78
CA VAL A 152 -10.52 -5.55 8.64
C VAL A 152 -11.97 -5.75 8.22
N ASP A 153 -12.61 -4.72 7.70
CA ASP A 153 -13.93 -4.85 7.10
C ASP A 153 -13.85 -5.57 5.75
N LYS A 154 -14.38 -6.78 5.71
CA LYS A 154 -14.43 -7.65 4.53
C LYS A 154 -15.77 -7.60 3.80
N SER A 155 -16.72 -6.78 4.25
CA SER A 155 -18.11 -6.79 3.75
C SER A 155 -18.23 -6.55 2.24
N LYS A 156 -17.29 -5.81 1.65
CA LYS A 156 -17.23 -5.47 0.21
C LYS A 156 -16.46 -6.47 -0.64
N TYR A 157 -15.76 -7.42 -0.02
CA TYR A 157 -14.80 -8.29 -0.69
C TYR A 157 -15.20 -9.75 -0.59
N GLU A 158 -14.78 -10.54 -1.58
CA GLU A 158 -14.54 -11.95 -1.42
C GLU A 158 -13.15 -12.15 -0.84
N PHE A 159 -12.93 -13.25 -0.14
CA PHE A 159 -11.66 -13.48 0.52
C PHE A 159 -11.36 -14.97 0.72
N VAL A 160 -10.08 -15.24 0.97
CA VAL A 160 -9.58 -16.49 1.48
C VAL A 160 -8.74 -16.23 2.72
N GLU A 161 -8.96 -17.01 3.78
CA GLU A 161 -8.14 -16.93 4.99
C GLU A 161 -6.83 -17.71 4.78
N LEU A 162 -5.72 -17.12 5.23
CA LEU A 162 -4.44 -17.81 5.19
C LEU A 162 -4.27 -18.68 6.44
N PRO A 163 -3.67 -19.88 6.34
CA PRO A 163 -3.42 -20.77 7.47
C PRO A 163 -2.20 -20.30 8.30
N ALA A 164 -2.18 -19.00 8.61
CA ALA A 164 -1.12 -18.35 9.36
C ALA A 164 -1.68 -17.26 10.26
N LYS A 165 -0.97 -16.93 11.32
CA LYS A 165 -1.26 -15.79 12.19
C LYS A 165 0.01 -15.02 12.45
N ASP A 166 -0.09 -13.71 12.41
CA ASP A 166 1.00 -12.83 12.81
C ASP A 166 0.94 -12.57 14.32
N THR A 167 2.10 -12.63 14.98
CA THR A 167 2.24 -12.34 16.40
C THR A 167 2.61 -10.87 16.60
N TRP A 168 1.90 -10.20 17.48
CA TRP A 168 2.18 -8.82 17.90
C TRP A 168 3.19 -8.76 19.04
N GLY A 169 4.07 -7.76 18.98
CA GLY A 169 5.04 -7.49 20.01
C GLY A 169 5.69 -6.12 19.83
N LEU A 170 6.80 -5.95 20.51
CA LEU A 170 7.65 -4.77 20.43
C LEU A 170 8.98 -5.08 19.75
N LEU A 171 9.37 -4.20 18.85
CA LEU A 171 10.73 -4.08 18.39
C LEU A 171 11.48 -3.15 19.36
N VAL A 172 12.55 -3.61 19.93
CA VAL A 172 13.40 -2.85 20.88
C VAL A 172 14.86 -3.07 20.57
N ARG A 173 15.74 -2.22 21.10
CA ARG A 173 17.17 -2.49 21.09
C ARG A 173 17.49 -3.66 22.03
N LYS A 174 18.51 -4.46 21.70
CA LYS A 174 18.97 -5.58 22.55
C LYS A 174 19.45 -5.15 23.94
N ASP A 175 19.92 -3.90 24.09
CA ASP A 175 20.32 -3.32 25.37
C ASP A 175 19.16 -2.70 26.16
N HIS A 176 17.97 -2.60 25.57
CA HIS A 176 16.77 -2.08 26.24
C HIS A 176 16.30 -3.02 27.37
N PRO A 177 15.83 -2.49 28.54
CA PRO A 177 15.38 -3.32 29.66
C PRO A 177 14.31 -4.35 29.27
N LEU A 178 13.39 -4.01 28.37
CA LEU A 178 12.34 -4.92 27.91
C LEU A 178 12.88 -6.12 27.11
N ALA A 179 14.03 -5.98 26.44
CA ALA A 179 14.65 -7.08 25.70
C ALA A 179 15.02 -8.29 26.60
N LYS A 180 15.29 -8.03 27.87
CA LYS A 180 15.68 -9.06 28.84
C LYS A 180 14.50 -9.83 29.41
N LYS A 181 13.25 -9.35 29.22
CA LYS A 181 12.05 -9.96 29.81
C LYS A 181 11.57 -11.21 29.06
N GLY A 182 11.93 -11.38 27.80
CA GLY A 182 11.40 -12.46 26.94
C GLY A 182 9.96 -12.26 26.47
N PHE A 183 9.15 -11.48 27.21
CA PHE A 183 7.80 -11.03 26.85
C PHE A 183 7.48 -9.70 27.50
N VAL A 184 6.49 -8.98 26.99
CA VAL A 184 6.02 -7.71 27.53
C VAL A 184 4.53 -7.74 27.80
N THR A 185 4.11 -7.03 28.86
CA THR A 185 2.71 -6.76 29.17
C THR A 185 2.38 -5.31 28.81
N ILE A 186 1.09 -4.99 28.72
CA ILE A 186 0.66 -3.61 28.51
C ILE A 186 1.13 -2.64 29.62
N ARG A 187 1.27 -3.13 30.85
CA ARG A 187 1.79 -2.34 31.98
C ARG A 187 3.24 -1.93 31.80
N ASP A 188 4.03 -2.76 31.11
CA ASP A 188 5.43 -2.46 30.83
C ASP A 188 5.62 -1.27 29.88
N LEU A 189 4.53 -0.81 29.23
CA LEU A 189 4.55 0.27 28.24
C LEU A 189 4.30 1.66 28.86
N GLU A 190 3.90 1.77 30.13
CA GLU A 190 3.40 3.02 30.74
C GLU A 190 4.34 4.21 30.60
N ASN A 191 5.66 3.98 30.65
CA ASN A 191 6.67 5.05 30.55
C ASN A 191 7.64 4.85 29.38
N VAL A 192 7.30 3.97 28.44
CA VAL A 192 8.15 3.70 27.27
C VAL A 192 7.74 4.61 26.14
N PRO A 193 8.68 5.38 25.55
CA PRO A 193 8.41 6.07 24.29
C PRO A 193 8.09 5.04 23.18
N LEU A 194 6.94 5.18 22.54
CA LEU A 194 6.41 4.20 21.60
C LEU A 194 6.30 4.77 20.20
N LEU A 195 6.59 3.95 19.21
CA LEU A 195 6.27 4.18 17.80
C LEU A 195 5.16 3.21 17.42
N ALA A 196 4.09 3.71 16.81
CA ALA A 196 2.92 2.91 16.42
C ALA A 196 2.60 3.08 14.94
N SER A 197 2.08 2.05 14.29
CA SER A 197 1.58 2.24 12.94
C SER A 197 0.31 3.10 12.95
N ARG A 198 0.11 3.91 11.90
CA ARG A 198 -1.12 4.70 11.76
C ARG A 198 -2.37 3.82 11.80
N GLN A 199 -2.31 2.65 11.17
CA GLN A 199 -3.39 1.67 11.19
C GLN A 199 -3.69 1.21 12.63
N THR A 200 -2.66 0.84 13.40
CA THR A 200 -2.78 0.43 14.81
C THR A 200 -3.45 1.52 15.66
N MET A 201 -3.08 2.79 15.44
CA MET A 201 -3.66 3.93 16.16
C MET A 201 -5.15 4.17 15.83
N MET A 202 -5.59 3.85 14.62
CA MET A 202 -6.97 4.03 14.17
C MET A 202 -7.89 2.85 14.54
N MET A 203 -7.31 1.70 14.87
CA MET A 203 -8.07 0.48 15.17
C MET A 203 -8.52 0.46 16.65
N ARG A 204 -9.82 0.65 16.90
CA ARG A 204 -10.43 0.41 18.21
C ARG A 204 -10.22 -1.04 18.69
N GLU A 205 -10.23 -1.97 17.74
CA GLU A 205 -10.01 -3.40 18.00
C GLU A 205 -8.62 -3.67 18.55
N PHE A 206 -7.60 -2.91 18.14
CA PHE A 206 -6.26 -3.05 18.71
C PHE A 206 -6.19 -2.54 20.14
N SER A 207 -6.90 -1.46 20.47
CA SER A 207 -7.11 -1.01 21.85
C SER A 207 -7.82 -2.10 22.68
N GLY A 208 -8.84 -2.74 22.11
CA GLY A 208 -9.50 -3.91 22.72
C GLY A 208 -8.57 -5.10 22.89
N LEU A 209 -7.73 -5.39 21.89
CA LEU A 209 -6.73 -6.45 21.94
C LEU A 209 -5.71 -6.24 23.08
N LEU A 210 -5.31 -4.99 23.33
CA LEU A 210 -4.39 -4.61 24.39
C LEU A 210 -5.08 -4.40 25.73
N GLY A 211 -6.42 -4.26 25.76
CA GLY A 211 -7.20 -3.95 26.97
C GLY A 211 -7.00 -2.52 27.47
N ARG A 212 -6.46 -1.63 26.64
CA ARG A 212 -6.23 -0.19 26.93
C ARG A 212 -6.30 0.65 25.67
N ASP A 213 -6.69 1.91 25.84
CA ASP A 213 -6.62 2.89 24.77
C ASP A 213 -5.15 3.24 24.49
N LEU A 214 -4.73 3.08 23.22
CA LEU A 214 -3.39 3.45 22.76
C LEU A 214 -3.10 4.94 22.94
N HIS A 215 -4.13 5.80 22.90
CA HIS A 215 -3.96 7.23 23.16
C HIS A 215 -3.56 7.55 24.59
N SER A 216 -3.71 6.60 25.53
CA SER A 216 -3.24 6.73 26.90
C SER A 216 -1.76 6.37 27.08
N LEU A 217 -1.11 5.81 26.05
CA LEU A 217 0.30 5.46 26.06
C LEU A 217 1.16 6.59 25.49
N ASN A 218 2.45 6.60 25.81
CA ASN A 218 3.41 7.61 25.34
C ASN A 218 3.81 7.33 23.88
N VAL A 219 2.90 7.52 22.93
CA VAL A 219 3.18 7.38 21.49
C VAL A 219 3.84 8.67 20.98
N ILE A 220 5.14 8.61 20.73
CA ILE A 220 5.96 9.75 20.29
C ILE A 220 6.07 9.89 18.78
N ALA A 221 5.79 8.83 18.01
CA ALA A 221 5.83 8.86 16.55
C ALA A 221 4.86 7.83 15.95
N THR A 222 4.40 8.13 14.73
CA THR A 222 3.62 7.20 13.92
C THR A 222 4.34 6.86 12.62
N TYR A 223 4.12 5.65 12.13
CA TYR A 223 4.69 5.16 10.87
C TYR A 223 3.62 4.41 10.04
N ASN A 224 3.90 4.15 8.76
CA ASN A 224 3.08 3.30 7.91
C ASN A 224 3.67 1.89 7.74
N LEU A 225 4.97 1.78 7.47
CA LEU A 225 5.73 0.53 7.32
C LEU A 225 6.90 0.50 8.29
N ILE A 226 7.22 -0.69 8.82
CA ILE A 226 8.08 -0.83 10.01
C ILE A 226 9.56 -0.51 9.74
N TYR A 227 10.05 -0.64 8.51
CA TYR A 227 11.48 -0.48 8.24
C TYR A 227 12.03 0.86 8.73
N ASN A 228 11.41 1.99 8.33
CA ASN A 228 11.88 3.30 8.78
C ASN A 228 11.75 3.47 10.31
N ALA A 229 10.66 2.99 10.91
CA ALA A 229 10.51 3.02 12.36
C ALA A 229 11.61 2.22 13.08
N SER A 230 12.07 1.12 12.49
CA SER A 230 13.15 0.32 13.07
C SER A 230 14.48 1.09 13.19
N VAL A 231 14.75 1.99 12.23
CA VAL A 231 15.93 2.87 12.29
C VAL A 231 15.85 3.82 13.49
N PHE A 232 14.66 4.37 13.79
CA PHE A 232 14.43 5.20 14.97
C PHE A 232 14.63 4.40 16.26
N VAL A 233 14.12 3.16 16.31
CA VAL A 233 14.37 2.28 17.46
C VAL A 233 15.86 1.96 17.61
N GLU A 234 16.57 1.71 16.52
CA GLU A 234 18.02 1.46 16.54
C GLU A 234 18.81 2.64 17.10
N GLN A 235 18.36 3.88 16.85
CA GLN A 235 18.93 5.11 17.40
C GLN A 235 18.50 5.37 18.86
N GLY A 236 17.65 4.53 19.45
CA GLY A 236 17.25 4.61 20.85
C GLY A 236 16.07 5.55 21.13
N LEU A 237 15.28 5.93 20.12
CA LEU A 237 14.12 6.81 20.33
C LEU A 237 12.97 6.15 21.09
N GLY A 238 12.95 4.82 21.22
CA GLY A 238 11.89 4.11 21.91
C GLY A 238 11.70 2.69 21.40
N ALA A 239 10.49 2.16 21.57
CA ALA A 239 10.10 0.83 21.11
C ALA A 239 8.99 0.94 20.07
N ALA A 240 8.98 0.07 19.06
CA ALA A 240 7.93 0.09 18.03
C ALA A 240 7.01 -1.13 18.17
N PHE A 241 5.68 -0.90 18.13
CA PHE A 241 4.73 -1.98 17.91
C PHE A 241 4.98 -2.59 16.54
N CYS A 242 5.13 -3.90 16.43
CA CYS A 242 5.28 -4.55 15.15
C CYS A 242 4.83 -6.02 15.19
N LEU A 243 4.75 -6.61 14.01
CA LEU A 243 4.56 -8.04 13.83
C LEU A 243 5.91 -8.76 13.85
N GLU A 244 5.90 -10.00 14.33
CA GLU A 244 7.09 -10.83 14.44
C GLU A 244 7.72 -11.13 13.08
N GLY A 245 9.04 -10.98 13.00
CA GLY A 245 9.83 -11.44 11.87
C GLY A 245 9.78 -10.59 10.62
N LEU A 246 9.33 -9.36 10.71
CA LEU A 246 9.42 -8.38 9.62
C LEU A 246 10.85 -7.86 9.43
N LEU A 247 11.63 -7.92 10.47
CA LEU A 247 13.00 -7.41 10.47
C LEU A 247 13.98 -8.50 10.91
N ASN A 248 15.21 -8.36 10.46
CA ASN A 248 16.27 -9.21 10.96
C ASN A 248 16.66 -8.79 12.38
N THR A 249 16.31 -9.64 13.34
CA THR A 249 16.63 -9.45 14.78
C THR A 249 17.72 -10.40 15.25
N GLY A 250 18.26 -11.24 14.36
CA GLY A 250 19.34 -12.18 14.65
C GLY A 250 20.75 -11.60 14.52
N GLY A 251 21.73 -12.43 14.86
CA GLY A 251 23.15 -12.15 14.60
C GLY A 251 23.63 -10.78 15.05
N LYS A 252 24.15 -9.99 14.10
CA LYS A 252 24.74 -8.65 14.34
C LYS A 252 23.70 -7.53 14.47
N SER A 253 22.38 -7.82 14.33
CA SER A 253 21.36 -6.81 14.54
C SER A 253 21.41 -6.25 15.95
N LYS A 254 21.24 -4.95 16.10
CA LYS A 254 21.10 -4.29 17.41
C LYS A 254 19.67 -4.41 17.97
N LEU A 255 18.73 -4.90 17.16
CA LEU A 255 17.31 -4.99 17.48
C LEU A 255 16.94 -6.41 17.88
N THR A 256 15.90 -6.51 18.70
CA THR A 256 15.22 -7.76 19.04
C THR A 256 13.71 -7.53 19.08
N PHE A 257 12.98 -8.61 18.83
CA PHE A 257 11.52 -8.63 18.97
C PHE A 257 11.15 -9.26 20.31
N VAL A 258 10.18 -8.66 21.00
CA VAL A 258 9.67 -9.15 22.30
C VAL A 258 8.14 -9.28 22.18
N PRO A 259 7.58 -10.51 22.22
CA PRO A 259 6.15 -10.73 22.08
C PRO A 259 5.36 -10.21 23.28
N PHE A 260 4.07 -9.94 23.08
CA PHE A 260 3.14 -9.63 24.17
C PHE A 260 2.75 -10.89 24.95
N THR A 261 2.47 -10.68 26.24
CA THR A 261 1.77 -11.66 27.06
C THR A 261 0.54 -11.01 27.71
N PRO A 262 -0.66 -11.63 27.66
CA PRO A 262 -0.95 -12.85 26.88
C PRO A 262 -0.69 -12.65 25.39
N LEU A 263 -0.39 -13.75 24.68
CA LEU A 263 -0.05 -13.71 23.26
C LEU A 263 -1.16 -13.01 22.45
N ARG A 264 -0.75 -12.09 21.58
CA ARG A 264 -1.64 -11.33 20.71
C ARG A 264 -1.33 -11.68 19.26
N THR A 265 -2.33 -12.17 18.54
CA THR A 265 -2.19 -12.57 17.14
C THR A 265 -3.28 -11.96 16.29
N SER A 266 -2.96 -11.74 15.01
CA SER A 266 -3.93 -11.36 13.97
C SER A 266 -3.99 -12.43 12.90
N GLY A 267 -5.19 -12.71 12.41
CA GLY A 267 -5.41 -13.50 11.21
C GLY A 267 -4.99 -12.72 9.95
N LEU A 268 -4.96 -13.40 8.85
CA LEU A 268 -4.53 -12.86 7.55
C LEU A 268 -5.47 -13.33 6.46
N VAL A 269 -5.87 -12.42 5.61
CA VAL A 269 -6.80 -12.70 4.50
C VAL A 269 -6.27 -12.13 3.20
N VAL A 270 -6.44 -12.88 2.13
CA VAL A 270 -6.32 -12.33 0.77
C VAL A 270 -7.72 -11.99 0.29
N VAL A 271 -7.91 -10.74 -0.11
CA VAL A 271 -9.21 -10.18 -0.51
C VAL A 271 -9.18 -9.72 -1.96
N TRP A 272 -10.35 -9.72 -2.60
CA TRP A 272 -10.60 -9.13 -3.93
C TRP A 272 -12.05 -8.64 -4.02
N LYS A 273 -12.37 -7.80 -5.01
CA LYS A 273 -13.74 -7.29 -5.18
C LYS A 273 -14.75 -8.41 -5.33
N LYS A 274 -15.97 -8.22 -4.81
CA LYS A 274 -17.10 -9.12 -5.08
C LYS A 274 -17.46 -9.10 -6.57
N SER A 275 -17.83 -10.27 -7.11
CA SER A 275 -18.20 -10.45 -8.51
C SER A 275 -17.16 -9.92 -9.50
N PRO A 276 -15.90 -10.33 -9.39
CA PRO A 276 -14.85 -9.82 -10.24
C PRO A 276 -14.97 -10.39 -11.65
N VAL A 277 -14.75 -9.54 -12.63
CA VAL A 277 -14.36 -10.02 -13.97
C VAL A 277 -12.83 -9.99 -13.97
N PHE A 278 -12.22 -11.13 -13.67
CA PHE A 278 -10.74 -11.22 -13.64
C PHE A 278 -10.16 -11.25 -15.05
N SER A 279 -9.02 -10.57 -15.23
CA SER A 279 -8.12 -10.84 -16.34
C SER A 279 -7.62 -12.29 -16.29
N LYS A 280 -7.18 -12.86 -17.43
CA LYS A 280 -6.60 -14.21 -17.46
C LYS A 280 -5.45 -14.38 -16.45
N PRO A 281 -4.48 -13.43 -16.31
CA PRO A 281 -3.42 -13.50 -15.31
C PRO A 281 -3.95 -13.50 -13.86
N ALA A 282 -4.92 -12.63 -13.54
CA ALA A 282 -5.50 -12.55 -12.19
C ALA A 282 -6.23 -13.85 -11.83
N ALA A 283 -6.99 -14.45 -12.77
CA ALA A 283 -7.63 -15.75 -12.58
C ALA A 283 -6.60 -16.88 -12.35
N ALA A 284 -5.49 -16.88 -13.12
CA ALA A 284 -4.40 -17.84 -12.95
C ALA A 284 -3.71 -17.71 -11.59
N PHE A 285 -3.54 -16.48 -11.10
CA PHE A 285 -3.01 -16.24 -9.75
C PHE A 285 -3.95 -16.79 -8.68
N LEU A 286 -5.25 -16.47 -8.74
CA LEU A 286 -6.22 -16.94 -7.74
C LEU A 286 -6.29 -18.47 -7.70
N HIS A 287 -6.30 -19.13 -8.86
CA HIS A 287 -6.24 -20.58 -8.96
C HIS A 287 -4.96 -21.13 -8.30
N SER A 288 -3.79 -20.54 -8.60
CA SER A 288 -2.53 -20.95 -8.00
C SER A 288 -2.48 -20.73 -6.48
N LEU A 289 -3.12 -19.65 -5.99
CA LEU A 289 -3.23 -19.38 -4.56
C LEU A 289 -4.11 -20.42 -3.86
N LYS A 290 -5.27 -20.78 -4.44
CA LYS A 290 -6.15 -21.81 -3.88
C LYS A 290 -5.46 -23.18 -3.85
N GLN A 291 -4.71 -23.54 -4.90
CA GLN A 291 -3.89 -24.76 -4.91
C GLN A 291 -2.81 -24.74 -3.82
N GLU A 292 -2.16 -23.61 -3.58
CA GLU A 292 -1.16 -23.47 -2.52
C GLU A 292 -1.77 -23.66 -1.12
N LEU A 293 -3.03 -23.28 -0.97
CA LEU A 293 -3.78 -23.40 0.28
C LEU A 293 -4.51 -24.76 0.43
N GLY A 294 -4.40 -25.64 -0.56
CA GLY A 294 -5.08 -26.95 -0.56
C GLY A 294 -6.59 -26.86 -0.66
N MET A 295 -7.12 -25.84 -1.31
CA MET A 295 -8.55 -25.57 -1.46
C MET A 295 -9.12 -26.13 -2.80
N GLU A 296 -8.26 -26.69 -3.64
CA GLU A 296 -8.61 -27.37 -4.93
C GLU A 296 -7.84 -28.67 -5.08
#